data_88f80794a461e5615b2a700b83f066a2
#
_entry.id   88f80794a461e5615b2a700b83f066a2
#
_cell.length_a   1.000
_cell.length_b   1.000
_cell.length_c   1.000
_cell.angle_alpha   90.00
_cell.angle_beta   90.00
_cell.angle_gamma   90.00
#
_symmetry.space_group_name_H-M   'P 1'
#
loop_
_entity.id
_entity.type
_entity.pdbx_description
1 polymer ?
#
loop_
_entity_poly.entity_id
_entity_poly.type
_entity_poly.pdbx_seq_one_letter_code
_entity_poly.pdbx_strand_id
1 'polypeptide(L)'
;KEFRLAPGEWVYNFPAGLIDPGETPEVSARRELMEETGLELYEISDTIGTSYSAVGFSNETNMCVVGKARGEFKPSTSTLEEITPGWYTKAEVRELLKTEKFAARTQAFCYVWSRQ
;
A
#
# COMPACT_ATOMS: atom_id res chain seq x y z
N LYS A 1 6.06 4.32 -3.91
CA LYS A 1 6.21 5.78 -3.73
C LYS A 1 5.11 6.49 -4.50
N GLU A 2 4.37 7.36 -3.82
CA GLU A 2 3.29 8.13 -4.44
C GLU A 2 3.33 9.59 -4.01
N PHE A 3 2.90 10.49 -4.92
CA PHE A 3 2.74 11.90 -4.57
C PHE A 3 1.35 12.12 -3.98
N ARG A 4 1.29 12.83 -2.87
CA ARG A 4 0.03 13.16 -2.18
C ARG A 4 -0.15 14.66 -2.10
N LEU A 5 -1.35 15.12 -2.53
CA LEU A 5 -1.66 16.56 -2.58
C LEU A 5 -1.73 17.20 -1.18
N ALA A 6 -2.32 16.50 -0.21
CA ALA A 6 -2.50 17.06 1.13
C ALA A 6 -1.16 17.46 1.78
N PRO A 7 -0.14 16.58 1.85
CA PRO A 7 1.17 16.99 2.33
C PRO A 7 2.01 17.71 1.28
N GLY A 8 1.64 17.65 -0.01
CA GLY A 8 2.43 18.23 -1.09
C GLY A 8 3.78 17.54 -1.32
N GLU A 9 3.88 16.26 -1.00
CA GLU A 9 5.13 15.51 -1.02
C GLU A 9 4.95 14.08 -1.53
N TRP A 10 6.06 13.47 -1.94
CA TRP A 10 6.13 12.04 -2.20
C TRP A 10 6.18 11.27 -0.88
N VAL A 11 5.37 10.22 -0.78
CA VAL A 11 5.36 9.33 0.39
C VAL A 11 5.43 7.87 -0.05
N TYR A 12 6.00 7.04 0.81
CA TYR A 12 5.97 5.60 0.62
C TYR A 12 4.69 5.04 1.21
N ASN A 13 4.02 4.22 0.42
CA ASN A 13 2.77 3.58 0.82
C ASN A 13 2.61 2.26 0.09
N PHE A 14 1.83 1.35 0.69
CA PHE A 14 1.35 0.18 -0.03
C PHE A 14 0.19 0.57 -0.94
N PRO A 15 -0.05 -0.19 -2.02
CA PRO A 15 -1.24 0.00 -2.84
C PRO A 15 -2.50 -0.02 -1.99
N ALA A 16 -3.40 0.90 -2.27
CA ALA A 16 -4.65 1.06 -1.53
C ALA A 16 -5.73 1.61 -2.45
N GLY A 17 -6.96 1.27 -2.17
CA GLY A 17 -8.11 1.77 -2.91
C GLY A 17 -9.40 1.48 -2.17
N LEU A 18 -10.50 1.95 -2.72
CA LEU A 18 -11.83 1.73 -2.17
C LEU A 18 -12.32 0.32 -2.49
N ILE A 19 -13.03 -0.28 -1.53
CA ILE A 19 -13.73 -1.55 -1.75
C ILE A 19 -15.02 -1.22 -2.51
N ASP A 20 -15.18 -1.79 -3.70
CA ASP A 20 -16.39 -1.59 -4.49
C ASP A 20 -17.56 -2.36 -3.87
N PRO A 21 -18.81 -1.89 -4.10
CA PRO A 21 -19.97 -2.60 -3.61
C PRO A 21 -20.00 -4.06 -4.03
N GLY A 22 -20.17 -4.97 -3.08
CA GLY A 22 -20.22 -6.40 -3.32
C GLY A 22 -18.85 -7.10 -3.35
N GLU A 23 -17.75 -6.35 -3.27
CA GLU A 23 -16.42 -6.94 -3.17
C GLU A 23 -16.08 -7.28 -1.71
N THR A 24 -15.32 -8.39 -1.55
CA THR A 24 -14.65 -8.66 -0.27
C THR A 24 -13.33 -7.87 -0.23
N PRO A 25 -12.72 -7.69 0.96
CA PRO A 25 -11.39 -7.05 1.05
C PRO A 25 -10.34 -7.76 0.19
N GLU A 26 -10.38 -9.09 0.11
CA GLU A 26 -9.43 -9.90 -0.67
C GLU A 26 -9.57 -9.65 -2.16
N VAL A 27 -10.80 -9.61 -2.66
CA VAL A 27 -11.09 -9.31 -4.08
C VAL A 27 -10.64 -7.89 -4.41
N SER A 28 -10.97 -6.93 -3.55
CA SER A 28 -10.56 -5.54 -3.72
C SER A 28 -9.04 -5.39 -3.74
N ALA A 29 -8.32 -6.06 -2.81
CA ALA A 29 -6.87 -6.02 -2.75
C ALA A 29 -6.23 -6.56 -4.02
N ARG A 30 -6.71 -7.67 -4.55
CA ARG A 30 -6.21 -8.23 -5.82
C ARG A 30 -6.44 -7.28 -6.99
N ARG A 31 -7.62 -6.71 -7.07
CA ARG A 31 -7.98 -5.75 -8.13
C ARG A 31 -7.10 -4.51 -8.06
N GLU A 32 -7.01 -3.88 -6.89
CA GLU A 32 -6.25 -2.64 -6.70
C GLU A 32 -4.76 -2.84 -6.98
N LEU A 33 -4.18 -3.94 -6.53
CA LEU A 33 -2.77 -4.22 -6.79
C LEU A 33 -2.52 -4.35 -8.30
N MET A 34 -3.39 -5.05 -9.01
CA MET A 34 -3.28 -5.21 -10.46
C MET A 34 -3.45 -3.87 -11.18
N GLU A 35 -4.44 -3.08 -10.80
CA GLU A 35 -4.71 -1.79 -11.42
C GLU A 35 -3.56 -0.79 -11.20
N GLU A 36 -3.05 -0.72 -9.98
CA GLU A 36 -2.01 0.25 -9.62
C GLU A 36 -0.60 -0.16 -10.04
N THR A 37 -0.30 -1.44 -10.07
CA THR A 37 1.09 -1.91 -10.28
C THR A 37 1.25 -2.92 -11.41
N GLY A 38 0.20 -3.61 -11.82
CA GLY A 38 0.28 -4.73 -12.75
C GLY A 38 0.66 -6.05 -12.09
N LEU A 39 0.83 -6.07 -10.78
CA LEU A 39 1.22 -7.30 -10.06
C LEU A 39 0.01 -8.15 -9.71
N GLU A 40 0.25 -9.46 -9.62
CA GLU A 40 -0.72 -10.45 -9.15
C GLU A 40 -0.50 -10.76 -7.67
N LEU A 41 -1.54 -10.59 -6.87
CA LEU A 41 -1.56 -11.06 -5.48
C LEU A 41 -1.93 -12.55 -5.52
N TYR A 42 -0.93 -13.42 -5.52
CA TYR A 42 -1.14 -14.85 -5.74
C TYR A 42 -1.39 -15.65 -4.46
N GLU A 43 -1.03 -15.11 -3.31
CA GLU A 43 -1.26 -15.75 -2.03
C GLU A 43 -1.65 -14.70 -0.99
N ILE A 44 -2.73 -14.96 -0.26
CA ILE A 44 -3.14 -14.14 0.87
C ILE A 44 -2.89 -14.94 2.13
N SER A 45 -2.03 -14.40 2.99
CA SER A 45 -1.70 -15.04 4.27
C SER A 45 -2.57 -14.55 5.41
N ASP A 46 -3.11 -13.34 5.32
CA ASP A 46 -3.90 -12.76 6.40
C ASP A 46 -4.78 -11.62 5.92
N THR A 47 -5.90 -11.43 6.60
CA THR A 47 -6.77 -10.26 6.41
C THR A 47 -7.01 -9.65 7.79
N ILE A 48 -6.58 -8.41 7.96
CA ILE A 48 -6.67 -7.70 9.22
C ILE A 48 -7.97 -6.91 9.24
N GLY A 49 -8.69 -7.00 10.34
CA GLY A 49 -9.99 -6.37 10.50
C GLY A 49 -9.93 -4.84 10.49
N THR A 50 -11.10 -4.24 10.65
CA THR A 50 -11.29 -2.80 10.51
C THR A 50 -10.46 -1.99 11.48
N SER A 51 -9.82 -0.95 10.94
CA SER A 51 -9.14 0.09 11.72
C SER A 51 -9.59 1.47 11.24
N TYR A 52 -9.39 2.48 12.06
CA TYR A 52 -9.63 3.86 11.68
C TYR A 52 -8.35 4.51 11.19
N SER A 53 -8.44 5.26 10.09
CA SER A 53 -7.28 5.95 9.52
C SER A 53 -6.79 7.09 10.41
N ALA A 54 -7.71 7.85 10.99
CA ALA A 54 -7.39 9.04 11.78
C ALA A 54 -8.47 9.24 12.85
N VAL A 55 -8.40 8.43 13.89
CA VAL A 55 -9.43 8.34 14.94
C VAL A 55 -9.73 9.67 15.62
N GLY A 56 -8.78 10.60 15.62
CA GLY A 56 -8.96 11.89 16.27
C GLY A 56 -9.89 12.86 15.53
N PHE A 57 -10.14 12.68 14.23
CA PHE A 57 -10.92 13.63 13.45
C PHE A 57 -11.64 13.04 12.24
N SER A 58 -11.57 11.75 12.02
CA SER A 58 -12.20 11.10 10.86
C SER A 58 -12.84 9.78 11.26
N ASN A 59 -13.92 9.42 10.60
CA ASN A 59 -14.56 8.12 10.73
C ASN A 59 -14.18 7.17 9.58
N GLU A 60 -13.21 7.53 8.75
CA GLU A 60 -12.74 6.67 7.68
C GLU A 60 -12.16 5.39 8.25
N THR A 61 -12.58 4.25 7.69
CA THR A 61 -12.11 2.93 8.10
C THR A 61 -11.33 2.24 7.00
N ASN A 62 -10.48 1.31 7.40
CA ASN A 62 -9.65 0.54 6.49
C ASN A 62 -9.56 -0.91 6.94
N MET A 63 -9.30 -1.77 5.96
CA MET A 63 -8.90 -3.16 6.21
C MET A 63 -7.58 -3.40 5.48
N CYS A 64 -6.78 -4.31 6.01
CA CYS A 64 -5.49 -4.64 5.41
C CYS A 64 -5.47 -6.11 5.00
N VAL A 65 -4.93 -6.36 3.81
CA VAL A 65 -4.69 -7.71 3.31
C VAL A 65 -3.18 -7.90 3.22
N VAL A 66 -2.69 -8.97 3.81
CA VAL A 66 -1.27 -9.33 3.80
C VAL A 66 -1.09 -10.55 2.92
N GLY A 67 -0.16 -10.49 1.98
CA GLY A 67 0.04 -11.59 1.06
C GLY A 67 1.34 -11.48 0.28
N LYS A 68 1.44 -12.32 -0.73
CA LYS A 68 2.58 -12.38 -1.64
C LYS A 68 2.16 -11.99 -3.03
N ALA A 69 2.95 -11.16 -3.66
CA ALA A 69 2.72 -10.68 -5.01
C ALA A 69 3.84 -11.12 -5.95
N ARG A 70 3.53 -11.18 -7.23
CA ARG A 70 4.50 -11.54 -8.28
C ARG A 70 4.13 -10.83 -9.58
N GLY A 71 5.03 -10.89 -10.54
CA GLY A 71 4.83 -10.35 -11.86
C GLY A 71 5.74 -9.16 -12.13
N GLU A 72 5.44 -8.45 -13.21
CA GLU A 72 6.20 -7.28 -13.64
C GLU A 72 5.34 -6.04 -13.52
N PHE A 73 5.97 -4.93 -13.16
CA PHE A 73 5.28 -3.66 -13.11
C PHE A 73 4.83 -3.25 -14.50
N LYS A 74 3.55 -2.85 -14.61
CA LYS A 74 3.04 -2.31 -15.87
C LYS A 74 3.65 -0.94 -16.12
N PRO A 75 3.84 -0.53 -17.40
CA PRO A 75 4.22 0.83 -17.71
C PRO A 75 3.18 1.81 -17.17
N SER A 76 3.63 2.91 -16.58
CA SER A 76 2.74 3.99 -16.19
C SER A 76 2.17 4.65 -17.45
N THR A 77 0.88 4.49 -17.67
CA THR A 77 0.17 5.08 -18.81
C THR A 77 -0.70 6.26 -18.41
N SER A 78 -0.82 6.50 -17.10
CA SER A 78 -1.65 7.59 -16.58
C SER A 78 -0.79 8.76 -16.16
N THR A 79 -1.08 9.93 -16.69
CA THR A 79 -0.48 11.19 -16.25
C THR A 79 -1.14 11.72 -14.99
N LEU A 80 -2.21 11.07 -14.52
CA LEU A 80 -2.98 11.50 -13.35
C LEU A 80 -2.56 10.79 -12.06
N GLU A 81 -1.91 9.62 -12.18
CA GLU A 81 -1.43 8.88 -11.03
C GLU A 81 0.09 8.99 -10.96
N GLU A 82 0.55 9.72 -9.97
CA GLU A 82 1.98 9.87 -9.72
C GLU A 82 2.44 8.79 -8.74
N ILE A 83 2.45 7.54 -9.24
CA ILE A 83 2.88 6.36 -8.48
C ILE A 83 4.11 5.78 -9.15
N THR A 84 5.14 5.52 -8.37
CA THR A 84 6.33 4.81 -8.81
C THR A 84 6.49 3.54 -7.98
N PRO A 85 5.99 2.39 -8.47
CA PRO A 85 6.11 1.14 -7.73
C PRO A 85 7.53 0.59 -7.78
N GLY A 86 7.92 -0.16 -6.76
CA GLY A 86 9.22 -0.80 -6.69
C GLY A 86 9.22 -1.96 -5.71
N TRP A 87 10.17 -2.86 -5.91
CA TRP A 87 10.50 -3.90 -4.95
C TRP A 87 11.62 -3.41 -4.04
N TYR A 88 11.49 -3.71 -2.75
CA TYR A 88 12.45 -3.26 -1.75
C TYR A 88 12.82 -4.41 -0.83
N THR A 89 14.10 -4.57 -0.58
CA THR A 89 14.59 -5.52 0.42
C THR A 89 14.33 -4.98 1.83
N LYS A 90 14.41 -5.87 2.82
CA LYS A 90 14.31 -5.47 4.21
C LYS A 90 15.36 -4.43 4.59
N ALA A 91 16.58 -4.59 4.09
CA ALA A 91 17.65 -3.62 4.34
C ALA A 91 17.36 -2.25 3.75
N GLU A 92 16.84 -2.20 2.51
CA GLU A 92 16.44 -0.96 1.87
C GLU A 92 15.30 -0.27 2.63
N VAL A 93 14.31 -1.03 3.06
CA VAL A 93 13.18 -0.50 3.84
C VAL A 93 13.67 0.10 5.16
N ARG A 94 14.59 -0.57 5.86
CA ARG A 94 15.17 -0.01 7.09
C ARG A 94 15.84 1.34 6.86
N GLU A 95 16.53 1.52 5.74
CA GLU A 95 17.16 2.79 5.40
C GLU A 95 16.13 3.86 5.03
N LEU A 96 15.12 3.51 4.23
CA LEU A 96 14.06 4.43 3.84
C LEU A 96 13.28 4.95 5.06
N LEU A 97 13.06 4.10 6.05
CA LEU A 97 12.36 4.49 7.29
C LEU A 97 13.07 5.59 8.07
N LYS A 98 14.38 5.76 7.87
CA LYS A 98 15.18 6.80 8.54
C LYS A 98 15.07 8.16 7.87
N THR A 99 14.87 8.18 6.56
CA THR A 99 15.05 9.41 5.76
C THR A 99 13.81 9.84 5.01
N GLU A 100 12.91 8.91 4.68
CA GLU A 100 11.77 9.18 3.81
C GLU A 100 10.45 9.23 4.59
N LYS A 101 9.45 9.83 3.97
CA LYS A 101 8.13 9.96 4.57
C LYS A 101 7.23 8.80 4.12
N PHE A 102 6.47 8.28 5.06
CA PHE A 102 5.60 7.12 4.88
C PHE A 102 4.18 7.45 5.32
N ALA A 103 3.22 6.76 4.73
CA ALA A 103 1.90 6.67 5.32
C ALA A 103 2.01 5.89 6.66
N ALA A 104 1.27 6.29 7.67
CA ALA A 104 1.45 5.79 9.05
C ALA A 104 1.36 4.27 9.19
N ARG A 105 0.34 3.64 8.58
CA ARG A 105 0.18 2.18 8.68
C ARG A 105 1.31 1.44 7.97
N THR A 106 1.70 1.94 6.83
CA THR A 106 2.82 1.39 6.05
C THR A 106 4.11 1.51 6.83
N GLN A 107 4.35 2.63 7.49
CA GLN A 107 5.52 2.83 8.33
C GLN A 107 5.58 1.77 9.45
N ALA A 108 4.50 1.59 10.18
CA ALA A 108 4.45 0.65 11.29
C ALA A 108 4.68 -0.79 10.82
N PHE A 109 4.01 -1.20 9.74
CA PHE A 109 4.19 -2.53 9.16
C PHE A 109 5.62 -2.73 8.67
N CYS A 110 6.17 -1.78 7.96
CA CYS A 110 7.53 -1.85 7.43
C CYS A 110 8.58 -1.93 8.54
N TYR A 111 8.37 -1.22 9.63
CA TYR A 111 9.26 -1.28 10.79
C TYR A 111 9.35 -2.71 11.34
N VAL A 112 8.18 -3.32 11.57
CA VAL A 112 8.14 -4.69 12.11
C VAL A 112 8.66 -5.71 11.09
N TRP A 113 8.17 -5.65 9.87
CA TRP A 113 8.53 -6.59 8.80
C TRP A 113 10.03 -6.55 8.49
N SER A 114 10.63 -5.38 8.42
CA SER A 114 12.04 -5.25 8.04
C SER A 114 13.02 -5.76 9.10
N ARG A 115 12.52 -6.00 10.31
CA ARG A 115 13.31 -6.49 11.44
C ARG A 115 13.11 -7.98 11.73
N GLN A 116 12.28 -8.63 10.97
CA GLN A 116 12.03 -10.08 11.10
C GLN A 116 13.11 -10.92 10.42
#